data_f90c3577de0d54a5da1f6159557d08e6
#
_entry.id   f90c3577de0d54a5da1f6159557d08e6
#
_cell.length_a   1.000
_cell.length_b   1.000
_cell.length_c   1.000
_cell.angle_alpha   90.00
_cell.angle_beta   90.00
_cell.angle_gamma   90.00
#
_symmetry.space_group_name_H-M   'P 1'
#
loop_
_entity.id
_entity.type
_entity.pdbx_description
1 polymer ?
#
loop_
_entity_poly.entity_id
_entity_poly.type
_entity_poly.pdbx_seq_one_letter_code
_entity_poly.pdbx_strand_id
1 'polypeptide(L)'
;MKREDIQYALNTAKLQKGDILLINDYEENLRKKMGGAKYTHAALYMGDAFIMEANGYGVTMNHIFSYGFINDDDALVYRPKDVSEEIIENVIFCARIKMGNEFSLCEAFRTGSYKDTEEKQHEEKMFCSRLVAQSYERVGIKLVHNSDYCAPMDFMTSDKLELIPDALIPVDTEVWANLIEAKIKERECDENMIWFSELFEKIQKLYNNPNIQYFDQLVAAGLKQPELDEKCIQEINSYGYFDFAGRVIASFPWIKTIETFSEHYPKTEDRLWFLLNQENHYEKTYLPIFQQNAFTLGLMSALRPDSKLLHFLSDGFRSIFEDAQNQLNKIHQLFEFTLEDTEGCRLFYQKLHEETLKMQNH
;
A
#
# COMPACT_ATOMS: atom_id res chain seq x y z
N MET A 1 -13.79 2.98 -10.24
CA MET A 1 -15.12 2.37 -9.98
C MET A 1 -16.00 3.39 -9.29
N LYS A 2 -17.24 3.62 -9.76
CA LYS A 2 -18.15 4.55 -9.09
C LYS A 2 -18.83 3.85 -7.91
N ARG A 3 -19.22 4.63 -6.89
CA ARG A 3 -19.90 4.12 -5.69
C ARG A 3 -21.17 3.32 -6.01
N GLU A 4 -21.95 3.81 -6.96
CA GLU A 4 -23.19 3.19 -7.44
C GLU A 4 -22.99 1.84 -8.15
N ASP A 5 -21.75 1.52 -8.53
CA ASP A 5 -21.40 0.28 -9.22
C ASP A 5 -21.12 -0.87 -8.25
N ILE A 6 -20.85 -0.58 -6.94
CA ILE A 6 -20.51 -1.61 -5.95
C ILE A 6 -21.77 -2.40 -5.58
N GLN A 7 -21.73 -3.70 -5.80
CA GLN A 7 -22.81 -4.63 -5.52
C GLN A 7 -22.43 -5.74 -4.55
N TYR A 8 -21.13 -6.00 -4.36
CA TYR A 8 -20.64 -7.09 -3.53
C TYR A 8 -19.51 -6.63 -2.60
N ALA A 9 -19.39 -7.31 -1.47
CA ALA A 9 -18.32 -7.16 -0.50
C ALA A 9 -17.83 -8.52 0.01
N LEU A 10 -16.66 -8.56 0.64
CA LEU A 10 -16.14 -9.77 1.27
C LEU A 10 -17.02 -10.23 2.45
N ASN A 11 -17.33 -11.51 2.47
CA ASN A 11 -18.11 -12.15 3.54
C ASN A 11 -17.20 -12.45 4.73
N THR A 12 -17.14 -11.55 5.69
CA THR A 12 -16.31 -11.69 6.89
C THR A 12 -16.60 -12.96 7.68
N ALA A 13 -17.84 -13.47 7.65
CA ALA A 13 -18.23 -14.69 8.36
C ALA A 13 -17.59 -15.96 7.76
N LYS A 14 -17.13 -15.90 6.52
CA LYS A 14 -16.46 -17.01 5.83
C LYS A 14 -14.94 -16.94 5.87
N LEU A 15 -14.39 -15.76 6.10
CA LEU A 15 -12.94 -15.55 6.11
C LEU A 15 -12.30 -16.12 7.38
N GLN A 16 -11.14 -16.72 7.21
CA GLN A 16 -10.29 -17.21 8.30
C GLN A 16 -8.88 -16.67 8.14
N LYS A 17 -8.18 -16.48 9.25
CA LYS A 17 -6.76 -16.09 9.24
C LYS A 17 -5.97 -16.96 8.27
N GLY A 18 -5.10 -16.35 7.48
CA GLY A 18 -4.32 -17.03 6.46
C GLY A 18 -5.02 -17.18 5.10
N ASP A 19 -6.30 -16.82 4.97
CA ASP A 19 -6.94 -16.82 3.66
C ASP A 19 -6.23 -15.86 2.69
N ILE A 20 -6.13 -16.27 1.44
CA ILE A 20 -5.50 -15.52 0.36
C ILE A 20 -6.59 -14.94 -0.53
N LEU A 21 -6.62 -13.63 -0.64
CA LEU A 21 -7.56 -12.91 -1.49
C LEU A 21 -6.91 -12.67 -2.85
N LEU A 22 -7.60 -13.03 -3.93
CA LEU A 22 -7.24 -12.64 -5.30
C LEU A 22 -8.26 -11.64 -5.79
N ILE A 23 -7.83 -10.45 -6.17
CA ILE A 23 -8.70 -9.29 -6.39
C ILE A 23 -8.54 -8.79 -7.83
N ASN A 24 -9.68 -8.49 -8.46
CA ASN A 24 -9.77 -7.78 -9.73
C ASN A 24 -9.70 -6.28 -9.46
N ASP A 25 -8.58 -5.66 -9.79
CA ASP A 25 -8.32 -4.23 -9.56
C ASP A 25 -8.95 -3.32 -10.63
N TYR A 26 -9.78 -3.79 -11.52
CA TYR A 26 -10.45 -3.04 -12.59
C TYR A 26 -9.55 -2.09 -13.43
N GLU A 27 -8.28 -1.93 -13.12
CA GLU A 27 -7.38 -1.07 -13.87
C GLU A 27 -6.95 -1.73 -15.19
N GLU A 28 -7.50 -1.24 -16.29
CA GLU A 28 -7.31 -1.83 -17.61
C GLU A 28 -5.83 -1.84 -18.05
N ASN A 29 -5.08 -0.81 -17.70
CA ASN A 29 -3.65 -0.72 -18.02
C ASN A 29 -2.83 -1.75 -17.25
N LEU A 30 -3.16 -1.96 -15.97
CA LEU A 30 -2.53 -3.00 -15.14
C LEU A 30 -2.82 -4.39 -15.71
N ARG A 31 -4.08 -4.67 -16.02
CA ARG A 31 -4.52 -5.92 -16.63
C ARG A 31 -3.80 -6.20 -17.95
N LYS A 32 -3.67 -5.21 -18.83
CA LYS A 32 -2.92 -5.34 -20.09
C LYS A 32 -1.44 -5.67 -19.86
N LYS A 33 -0.80 -5.00 -18.91
CA LYS A 33 0.61 -5.24 -18.53
C LYS A 33 0.81 -6.62 -17.90
N MET A 34 -0.20 -7.18 -17.24
CA MET A 34 -0.21 -8.51 -16.65
C MET A 34 -0.76 -9.60 -17.60
N GLY A 35 -0.69 -9.36 -18.92
CA GLY A 35 -1.09 -10.35 -19.92
C GLY A 35 -2.61 -10.63 -19.99
N GLY A 36 -3.44 -9.70 -19.56
CA GLY A 36 -4.91 -9.84 -19.55
C GLY A 36 -5.46 -10.59 -18.33
N ALA A 37 -4.65 -10.77 -17.29
CA ALA A 37 -5.08 -11.44 -16.06
C ALA A 37 -6.33 -10.76 -15.45
N LYS A 38 -7.29 -11.56 -14.99
CA LYS A 38 -8.49 -11.03 -14.30
C LYS A 38 -8.12 -10.54 -12.90
N TYR A 39 -7.39 -11.36 -12.14
CA TYR A 39 -6.95 -11.01 -10.78
C TYR A 39 -5.54 -10.47 -10.84
N THR A 40 -5.41 -9.19 -10.54
CA THR A 40 -4.15 -8.44 -10.64
C THR A 40 -3.54 -8.13 -9.28
N HIS A 41 -4.28 -8.41 -8.20
CA HIS A 41 -3.83 -8.16 -6.83
C HIS A 41 -4.02 -9.39 -5.95
N ALA A 42 -3.17 -9.52 -4.93
CA ALA A 42 -3.26 -10.55 -3.90
C ALA A 42 -3.05 -9.94 -2.52
N ALA A 43 -3.82 -10.40 -1.54
CA ALA A 43 -3.71 -9.98 -0.14
C ALA A 43 -3.84 -11.18 0.81
N LEU A 44 -3.28 -11.05 2.01
CA LEU A 44 -3.37 -12.05 3.08
C LEU A 44 -4.37 -11.58 4.13
N TYR A 45 -5.38 -12.40 4.44
CA TYR A 45 -6.32 -12.08 5.51
C TYR A 45 -5.71 -12.36 6.89
N MET A 46 -5.67 -11.32 7.72
CA MET A 46 -5.01 -11.31 9.02
C MET A 46 -5.94 -11.70 10.18
N GLY A 47 -7.25 -11.80 9.91
CA GLY A 47 -8.30 -11.85 10.93
C GLY A 47 -8.86 -10.47 11.27
N ASP A 48 -9.95 -10.44 12.04
CA ASP A 48 -10.58 -9.23 12.56
C ASP A 48 -10.86 -8.14 11.50
N ALA A 49 -11.21 -8.57 10.29
CA ALA A 49 -11.45 -7.73 9.12
C ALA A 49 -10.23 -6.97 8.58
N PHE A 50 -8.99 -7.40 8.89
CA PHE A 50 -7.78 -6.83 8.33
C PHE A 50 -7.15 -7.72 7.27
N ILE A 51 -6.54 -7.08 6.28
CA ILE A 51 -5.69 -7.70 5.27
C ILE A 51 -4.30 -7.08 5.30
N MET A 52 -3.32 -7.88 4.91
CA MET A 52 -1.98 -7.39 4.63
C MET A 52 -1.70 -7.54 3.15
N GLU A 53 -1.20 -6.48 2.56
CA GLU A 53 -0.95 -6.38 1.13
C GLU A 53 0.28 -5.52 0.82
N ALA A 54 0.86 -5.72 -0.35
CA ALA A 54 1.85 -4.80 -0.90
C ALA A 54 1.22 -4.04 -2.07
N ASN A 55 1.12 -2.74 -1.94
CA ASN A 55 0.54 -1.82 -2.90
C ASN A 55 1.48 -0.63 -3.17
N GLY A 56 1.05 0.40 -3.89
CA GLY A 56 1.86 1.56 -4.23
C GLY A 56 2.48 2.30 -3.03
N TYR A 57 2.01 2.04 -1.83
CA TYR A 57 2.51 2.61 -0.57
C TYR A 57 3.47 1.69 0.19
N GLY A 58 3.79 0.52 -0.35
CA GLY A 58 4.59 -0.50 0.30
C GLY A 58 3.75 -1.63 0.89
N VAL A 59 4.31 -2.36 1.84
CA VAL A 59 3.59 -3.40 2.58
C VAL A 59 2.80 -2.73 3.71
N THR A 60 1.48 -2.80 3.61
CA THR A 60 0.54 -2.14 4.53
C THR A 60 -0.52 -3.10 5.04
N MET A 61 -1.12 -2.78 6.18
CA MET A 61 -2.29 -3.45 6.72
C MET A 61 -3.52 -2.54 6.51
N ASN A 62 -4.52 -3.07 5.82
CA ASN A 62 -5.74 -2.35 5.49
C ASN A 62 -6.98 -3.09 5.97
N HIS A 63 -8.09 -2.38 6.12
CA HIS A 63 -9.36 -2.99 6.44
C HIS A 63 -10.00 -3.58 5.19
N ILE A 64 -10.64 -4.76 5.28
CA ILE A 64 -11.25 -5.43 4.12
C ILE A 64 -12.38 -4.62 3.48
N PHE A 65 -12.98 -3.69 4.20
CA PHE A 65 -14.00 -2.78 3.68
C PHE A 65 -13.44 -1.68 2.77
N SER A 66 -12.12 -1.58 2.60
CA SER A 66 -11.54 -0.80 1.50
C SER A 66 -11.81 -1.44 0.12
N TYR A 67 -12.26 -2.69 0.07
CA TYR A 67 -12.63 -3.39 -1.16
C TYR A 67 -14.14 -3.56 -1.31
N GLY A 68 -14.66 -3.11 -2.44
CA GLY A 68 -16.02 -3.41 -2.91
C GLY A 68 -15.96 -3.86 -4.37
N PHE A 69 -16.91 -4.69 -4.81
CA PHE A 69 -16.86 -5.37 -6.09
C PHE A 69 -18.14 -5.13 -6.90
N ILE A 70 -18.02 -5.14 -8.23
CA ILE A 70 -19.16 -4.99 -9.15
C ILE A 70 -19.84 -6.34 -9.34
N ASN A 71 -19.05 -7.42 -9.48
CA ASN A 71 -19.56 -8.75 -9.74
C ASN A 71 -19.17 -9.71 -8.61
N ASP A 72 -19.91 -10.80 -8.49
CA ASP A 72 -19.70 -11.86 -7.50
C ASP A 72 -18.42 -12.69 -7.75
N ASP A 73 -17.77 -12.48 -8.88
CA ASP A 73 -16.51 -13.16 -9.25
C ASP A 73 -15.32 -12.18 -9.38
N ASP A 74 -15.43 -10.97 -8.85
CA ASP A 74 -14.34 -9.98 -8.87
C ASP A 74 -13.32 -10.16 -7.75
N ALA A 75 -13.62 -11.03 -6.78
CA ALA A 75 -12.61 -11.55 -5.87
C ALA A 75 -12.81 -13.05 -5.64
N LEU A 76 -11.70 -13.75 -5.43
CA LEU A 76 -11.67 -15.14 -4.99
C LEU A 76 -10.92 -15.23 -3.68
N VAL A 77 -11.35 -16.15 -2.83
CA VAL A 77 -10.67 -16.45 -1.57
C VAL A 77 -10.20 -17.89 -1.61
N TYR A 78 -8.91 -18.06 -1.36
CA TYR A 78 -8.27 -19.38 -1.27
C TYR A 78 -7.79 -19.63 0.16
N ARG A 79 -8.00 -20.82 0.65
CA ARG A 79 -7.57 -21.28 1.97
C ARG A 79 -6.53 -22.37 1.87
N PRO A 80 -5.43 -22.32 2.66
CA PRO A 80 -4.46 -23.42 2.70
C PRO A 80 -5.11 -24.67 3.32
N LYS A 81 -4.88 -25.83 2.68
CA LYS A 81 -5.38 -27.12 3.15
C LYS A 81 -4.51 -27.68 4.26
N ASP A 82 -5.11 -28.30 5.26
CA ASP A 82 -4.42 -29.09 6.28
C ASP A 82 -3.32 -28.31 7.03
N VAL A 83 -3.50 -27.01 7.24
CA VAL A 83 -2.56 -26.15 7.96
C VAL A 83 -3.10 -25.85 9.34
N SER A 84 -2.30 -26.07 10.39
CA SER A 84 -2.68 -25.76 11.75
C SER A 84 -2.76 -24.25 12.01
N GLU A 85 -3.56 -23.86 13.01
CA GLU A 85 -3.68 -22.46 13.43
C GLU A 85 -2.31 -21.87 13.85
N GLU A 86 -1.46 -22.65 14.50
CA GLU A 86 -0.11 -22.25 14.88
C GLU A 86 0.75 -21.89 13.67
N ILE A 87 0.69 -22.67 12.59
CA ILE A 87 1.42 -22.37 11.35
C ILE A 87 0.84 -21.12 10.69
N ILE A 88 -0.47 -20.93 10.71
CA ILE A 88 -1.12 -19.72 10.17
C ILE A 88 -0.67 -18.48 10.95
N GLU A 89 -0.59 -18.52 12.27
CA GLU A 89 -0.07 -17.39 13.05
C GLU A 89 1.40 -17.08 12.68
N ASN A 90 2.22 -18.08 12.38
CA ASN A 90 3.57 -17.87 11.89
C ASN A 90 3.60 -17.27 10.47
N VAL A 91 2.68 -17.66 9.57
CA VAL A 91 2.52 -17.00 8.25
C VAL A 91 2.21 -15.52 8.43
N ILE A 92 1.23 -15.22 9.30
CA ILE A 92 0.83 -13.85 9.61
C ILE A 92 2.00 -13.05 10.18
N PHE A 93 2.76 -13.65 11.11
CA PHE A 93 3.95 -13.02 11.64
C PHE A 93 5.00 -12.74 10.54
N CYS A 94 5.24 -13.69 9.63
CA CYS A 94 6.15 -13.49 8.50
C CYS A 94 5.71 -12.35 7.58
N ALA A 95 4.40 -12.16 7.38
CA ALA A 95 3.88 -11.02 6.64
C ALA A 95 4.08 -9.70 7.42
N ARG A 96 3.78 -9.70 8.73
CA ARG A 96 3.90 -8.52 9.62
C ARG A 96 5.32 -7.96 9.67
N ILE A 97 6.35 -8.81 9.74
CA ILE A 97 7.74 -8.33 9.72
C ILE A 97 8.18 -7.68 8.41
N LYS A 98 7.36 -7.80 7.34
CA LYS A 98 7.58 -7.12 6.06
C LYS A 98 6.87 -5.77 5.96
N MET A 99 6.11 -5.38 6.97
CA MET A 99 5.44 -4.07 7.00
C MET A 99 6.44 -2.95 6.80
N GLY A 100 6.07 -1.97 5.97
CA GLY A 100 6.93 -0.86 5.61
C GLY A 100 7.99 -1.16 4.54
N ASN A 101 8.13 -2.39 4.05
CA ASN A 101 8.97 -2.66 2.89
C ASN A 101 8.43 -1.93 1.65
N GLU A 102 9.35 -1.45 0.81
CA GLU A 102 9.00 -0.73 -0.41
C GLU A 102 8.25 -1.63 -1.42
N PHE A 103 7.33 -1.03 -2.16
CA PHE A 103 6.66 -1.68 -3.28
C PHE A 103 7.51 -1.60 -4.55
N SER A 104 7.54 -2.69 -5.32
CA SER A 104 8.22 -2.74 -6.62
C SER A 104 7.27 -3.09 -7.76
N LEU A 105 6.71 -2.07 -8.39
CA LEU A 105 5.88 -2.22 -9.57
C LEU A 105 6.65 -2.84 -10.75
N CYS A 106 7.93 -2.47 -10.91
CA CYS A 106 8.77 -3.01 -11.98
C CYS A 106 8.98 -4.51 -11.87
N GLU A 107 9.15 -5.03 -10.65
CA GLU A 107 9.30 -6.47 -10.43
C GLU A 107 7.98 -7.21 -10.55
N ALA A 108 6.88 -6.61 -10.10
CA ALA A 108 5.54 -7.16 -10.30
C ALA A 108 5.23 -7.44 -11.78
N PHE A 109 5.62 -6.53 -12.68
CA PHE A 109 5.43 -6.71 -14.14
C PHE A 109 6.38 -7.72 -14.76
N ARG A 110 7.49 -8.04 -14.11
CA ARG A 110 8.47 -9.03 -14.61
C ARG A 110 8.14 -10.47 -14.21
N THR A 111 7.12 -10.70 -13.41
CA THR A 111 6.74 -12.04 -12.92
C THR A 111 6.60 -13.07 -14.05
N GLY A 112 6.05 -12.67 -15.21
CA GLY A 112 5.93 -13.55 -16.39
C GLY A 112 7.25 -13.93 -17.03
N SER A 113 8.29 -13.08 -16.95
CA SER A 113 9.60 -13.28 -17.61
C SER A 113 10.62 -13.98 -16.71
N TYR A 114 10.42 -13.96 -15.39
CA TYR A 114 11.38 -14.46 -14.40
C TYR A 114 10.87 -15.67 -13.59
N LYS A 115 9.72 -16.26 -13.97
CA LYS A 115 9.16 -17.43 -13.28
C LYS A 115 10.14 -18.60 -13.12
N ASP A 116 11.05 -18.74 -14.08
CA ASP A 116 12.01 -19.85 -14.17
C ASP A 116 13.44 -19.44 -13.78
N THR A 117 13.65 -18.25 -13.21
CA THR A 117 14.98 -17.80 -12.80
C THR A 117 15.28 -18.18 -11.35
N GLU A 118 16.51 -18.65 -11.10
CA GLU A 118 17.04 -18.91 -9.75
C GLU A 118 17.66 -17.66 -9.10
N GLU A 119 17.60 -16.49 -9.75
CA GLU A 119 18.14 -15.25 -9.20
C GLU A 119 17.32 -14.80 -7.98
N LYS A 120 17.94 -14.86 -6.81
CA LYS A 120 17.38 -14.25 -5.59
C LYS A 120 17.48 -12.72 -5.70
N GLN A 121 16.36 -12.06 -5.57
CA GLN A 121 16.32 -10.59 -5.61
C GLN A 121 16.34 -9.98 -4.20
N HIS A 122 16.51 -8.64 -4.17
CA HIS A 122 16.59 -7.87 -2.95
C HIS A 122 15.37 -8.10 -2.05
N GLU A 123 15.61 -8.62 -0.85
CA GLU A 123 14.58 -8.93 0.16
C GLU A 123 13.76 -7.72 0.62
N GLU A 124 14.20 -6.51 0.24
CA GLU A 124 13.63 -5.24 0.70
C GLU A 124 12.43 -4.76 -0.13
N LYS A 125 12.28 -5.24 -1.38
CA LYS A 125 11.19 -4.79 -2.27
C LYS A 125 10.12 -5.86 -2.41
N MET A 126 8.87 -5.47 -2.18
CA MET A 126 7.72 -6.37 -2.22
C MET A 126 6.73 -6.01 -3.31
N PHE A 127 6.00 -6.99 -3.79
CA PHE A 127 4.74 -6.83 -4.51
C PHE A 127 3.72 -7.84 -3.97
N CYS A 128 2.46 -7.64 -4.29
CA CYS A 128 1.34 -8.28 -3.60
C CYS A 128 1.45 -9.82 -3.49
N SER A 129 1.67 -10.51 -4.60
CA SER A 129 1.77 -11.97 -4.62
C SER A 129 3.08 -12.49 -4.01
N ARG A 130 4.21 -11.77 -4.13
CA ARG A 130 5.47 -12.11 -3.45
C ARG A 130 5.30 -12.10 -1.94
N LEU A 131 4.67 -11.06 -1.40
CA LEU A 131 4.40 -10.96 0.04
C LEU A 131 3.68 -12.20 0.56
N VAL A 132 2.59 -12.59 -0.09
CA VAL A 132 1.80 -13.76 0.29
C VAL A 132 2.63 -15.04 0.14
N ALA A 133 3.22 -15.26 -1.03
CA ALA A 133 3.96 -16.49 -1.32
C ALA A 133 5.16 -16.71 -0.39
N GLN A 134 5.96 -15.67 -0.15
CA GLN A 134 7.11 -15.75 0.76
C GLN A 134 6.69 -15.93 2.22
N SER A 135 5.55 -15.37 2.65
CA SER A 135 5.07 -15.55 4.02
C SER A 135 4.77 -17.02 4.31
N TYR A 136 4.18 -17.72 3.34
CA TYR A 136 3.95 -19.17 3.43
C TYR A 136 5.22 -20.00 3.28
N GLU A 137 6.09 -19.64 2.33
CA GLU A 137 7.33 -20.40 2.10
C GLU A 137 8.26 -20.38 3.31
N ARG A 138 8.30 -19.28 4.07
CA ARG A 138 9.10 -19.15 5.30
C ARG A 138 8.70 -20.14 6.40
N VAL A 139 7.47 -20.60 6.40
CA VAL A 139 6.98 -21.64 7.30
C VAL A 139 6.95 -23.04 6.67
N GLY A 140 7.63 -23.20 5.52
CA GLY A 140 7.77 -24.47 4.81
C GLY A 140 6.59 -24.82 3.87
N ILE A 141 5.64 -23.93 3.65
CA ILE A 141 4.50 -24.13 2.74
C ILE A 141 4.76 -23.45 1.41
N LYS A 142 5.18 -24.19 0.42
CA LYS A 142 5.40 -23.68 -0.93
C LYS A 142 4.09 -23.70 -1.72
N LEU A 143 3.45 -22.55 -1.89
CA LEU A 143 2.16 -22.41 -2.57
C LEU A 143 2.28 -22.29 -4.08
N VAL A 144 3.39 -21.75 -4.58
CA VAL A 144 3.64 -21.48 -5.99
C VAL A 144 5.04 -21.97 -6.38
N HIS A 145 5.31 -22.08 -7.67
CA HIS A 145 6.60 -22.59 -8.16
C HIS A 145 7.78 -21.69 -7.73
N ASN A 146 7.62 -20.38 -7.85
CA ASN A 146 8.64 -19.40 -7.48
C ASN A 146 8.00 -18.28 -6.67
N SER A 147 8.29 -18.22 -5.37
CA SER A 147 7.72 -17.24 -4.44
C SER A 147 8.25 -15.82 -4.66
N ASP A 148 9.42 -15.68 -5.29
CA ASP A 148 10.01 -14.38 -5.60
C ASP A 148 9.35 -13.73 -6.84
N TYR A 149 8.83 -14.56 -7.76
CA TYR A 149 8.26 -14.10 -9.03
C TYR A 149 6.96 -14.83 -9.39
N CYS A 150 5.96 -14.73 -8.53
CA CYS A 150 4.62 -15.27 -8.81
C CYS A 150 3.63 -14.16 -9.15
N ALA A 151 2.68 -14.46 -10.03
CA ALA A 151 1.51 -13.64 -10.27
C ALA A 151 0.36 -14.04 -9.32
N PRO A 152 -0.60 -13.15 -9.03
CA PRO A 152 -1.79 -13.53 -8.26
C PRO A 152 -2.51 -14.77 -8.80
N MET A 153 -2.60 -14.92 -10.11
CA MET A 153 -3.23 -16.06 -10.78
C MET A 153 -2.52 -17.40 -10.51
N ASP A 154 -1.24 -17.39 -10.11
CA ASP A 154 -0.49 -18.64 -9.87
C ASP A 154 -1.03 -19.40 -8.64
N PHE A 155 -1.61 -18.70 -7.67
CA PHE A 155 -2.26 -19.34 -6.52
C PHE A 155 -3.46 -20.21 -6.91
N MET A 156 -4.14 -19.90 -8.01
CA MET A 156 -5.31 -20.67 -8.47
C MET A 156 -4.95 -22.12 -8.89
N THR A 157 -3.69 -22.35 -9.22
CA THR A 157 -3.22 -23.67 -9.67
C THR A 157 -2.54 -24.47 -8.55
N SER A 158 -2.47 -23.92 -7.35
CA SER A 158 -1.85 -24.58 -6.20
C SER A 158 -2.70 -25.74 -5.70
N ASP A 159 -2.13 -26.92 -5.62
CA ASP A 159 -2.76 -28.13 -5.05
C ASP A 159 -2.92 -28.04 -3.52
N LYS A 160 -2.21 -27.11 -2.87
CA LYS A 160 -2.25 -26.84 -1.43
C LYS A 160 -3.36 -25.87 -1.02
N LEU A 161 -4.06 -25.30 -1.98
CA LEU A 161 -5.14 -24.34 -1.73
C LEU A 161 -6.50 -24.93 -2.12
N GLU A 162 -7.54 -24.49 -1.42
CA GLU A 162 -8.92 -24.72 -1.79
C GLU A 162 -9.66 -23.40 -1.95
N LEU A 163 -10.53 -23.34 -2.95
CA LEU A 163 -11.39 -22.18 -3.17
C LEU A 163 -12.51 -22.16 -2.13
N ILE A 164 -12.70 -21.04 -1.45
CA ILE A 164 -13.79 -20.82 -0.51
C ILE A 164 -15.01 -20.31 -1.28
N PRO A 165 -16.11 -21.07 -1.35
CA PRO A 165 -17.30 -20.64 -2.06
C PRO A 165 -18.03 -19.51 -1.30
N ASP A 166 -18.78 -18.69 -2.03
CA ASP A 166 -19.60 -17.60 -1.50
C ASP A 166 -18.79 -16.64 -0.58
N ALA A 167 -17.55 -16.38 -0.97
CA ALA A 167 -16.69 -15.46 -0.26
C ALA A 167 -17.08 -13.99 -0.47
N LEU A 168 -17.91 -13.71 -1.45
CA LEU A 168 -18.56 -12.42 -1.67
C LEU A 168 -20.04 -12.51 -1.32
N ILE A 169 -20.58 -11.43 -0.76
CA ILE A 169 -22.00 -11.24 -0.45
C ILE A 169 -22.53 -9.97 -1.09
N PRO A 170 -23.81 -9.91 -1.46
CA PRO A 170 -24.44 -8.67 -1.85
C PRO A 170 -24.34 -7.61 -0.75
N VAL A 171 -24.11 -6.38 -1.14
CA VAL A 171 -23.98 -5.27 -0.20
C VAL A 171 -25.36 -4.85 0.32
N ASP A 172 -25.57 -4.97 1.60
CA ASP A 172 -26.71 -4.42 2.33
C ASP A 172 -26.40 -3.01 2.88
N THR A 173 -27.35 -2.43 3.63
CA THR A 173 -27.20 -1.07 4.16
C THR A 173 -26.06 -0.93 5.17
N GLU A 174 -25.79 -1.96 5.99
CA GLU A 174 -24.73 -1.93 7.01
C GLU A 174 -23.36 -2.11 6.38
N VAL A 175 -23.21 -3.11 5.53
CA VAL A 175 -21.98 -3.33 4.73
C VAL A 175 -21.69 -2.10 3.88
N TRP A 176 -22.74 -1.46 3.33
CA TRP A 176 -22.61 -0.25 2.53
C TRP A 176 -22.07 0.92 3.31
N ALA A 177 -22.52 1.14 4.55
CA ALA A 177 -22.01 2.21 5.41
C ALA A 177 -20.51 2.06 5.66
N ASN A 178 -20.05 0.84 5.97
CA ASN A 178 -18.63 0.53 6.21
C ASN A 178 -17.77 0.70 4.94
N LEU A 179 -18.25 0.23 3.79
CA LEU A 179 -17.58 0.40 2.50
C LEU A 179 -17.46 1.88 2.09
N ILE A 180 -18.46 2.69 2.40
CA ILE A 180 -18.44 4.12 2.06
C ILE A 180 -17.30 4.83 2.79
N GLU A 181 -17.16 4.61 4.07
CA GLU A 181 -16.16 5.29 4.88
C GLU A 181 -14.75 4.90 4.44
N ALA A 182 -14.52 3.61 4.19
CA ALA A 182 -13.25 3.12 3.69
C ALA A 182 -12.92 3.62 2.27
N LYS A 183 -13.90 3.57 1.35
CA LYS A 183 -13.68 3.91 -0.07
C LYS A 183 -13.61 5.39 -0.39
N ILE A 184 -14.16 6.27 0.41
CA ILE A 184 -13.97 7.71 0.19
C ILE A 184 -12.48 8.06 0.15
N LYS A 185 -11.67 7.38 0.94
CA LYS A 185 -10.22 7.61 1.05
C LYS A 185 -9.42 6.92 -0.05
N GLU A 186 -9.71 5.64 -0.31
CA GLU A 186 -9.05 4.90 -1.36
C GLU A 186 -9.29 5.56 -2.73
N ARG A 187 -10.52 6.00 -2.99
CA ARG A 187 -10.87 6.68 -4.23
C ARG A 187 -10.15 8.01 -4.41
N GLU A 188 -9.94 8.78 -3.33
CA GLU A 188 -9.10 9.98 -3.39
C GLU A 188 -7.66 9.61 -3.79
N CYS A 189 -7.14 8.45 -3.36
CA CYS A 189 -5.83 7.95 -3.76
C CYS A 189 -5.80 7.47 -5.22
N ASP A 190 -6.78 6.67 -5.67
CA ASP A 190 -6.82 6.11 -7.03
C ASP A 190 -7.06 7.18 -8.10
N GLU A 191 -8.00 8.08 -7.89
CA GLU A 191 -8.23 9.23 -8.80
C GLU A 191 -6.96 10.06 -8.94
N ASN A 192 -6.15 10.09 -7.92
CA ASN A 192 -4.92 10.87 -7.89
C ASN A 192 -3.72 10.18 -8.58
N MET A 193 -3.65 8.85 -8.59
CA MET A 193 -2.65 8.13 -9.39
C MET A 193 -2.90 8.29 -10.90
N ILE A 194 -4.16 8.32 -11.32
CA ILE A 194 -4.54 8.54 -12.72
C ILE A 194 -4.13 9.95 -13.16
N TRP A 195 -4.50 10.98 -12.41
CA TRP A 195 -4.16 12.33 -12.79
C TRP A 195 -2.65 12.64 -12.72
N PHE A 196 -1.87 11.93 -11.87
CA PHE A 196 -0.42 12.05 -11.87
C PHE A 196 0.18 11.63 -13.22
N SER A 197 -0.30 10.52 -13.79
CA SER A 197 0.07 10.08 -15.13
C SER A 197 -0.31 11.12 -16.20
N GLU A 198 -1.52 11.67 -16.12
CA GLU A 198 -2.00 12.71 -17.03
C GLU A 198 -1.20 14.02 -16.93
N LEU A 199 -0.85 14.41 -15.70
CA LEU A 199 0.01 15.56 -15.46
C LEU A 199 1.36 15.41 -16.17
N PHE A 200 2.03 14.26 -15.98
CA PHE A 200 3.32 14.02 -16.62
C PHE A 200 3.22 13.91 -18.14
N GLU A 201 2.14 13.38 -18.69
CA GLU A 201 1.88 13.44 -20.14
C GLU A 201 1.77 14.88 -20.68
N LYS A 202 1.11 15.77 -19.95
CA LYS A 202 1.03 17.20 -20.33
C LYS A 202 2.40 17.89 -20.21
N ILE A 203 3.15 17.61 -19.16
CA ILE A 203 4.51 18.13 -18.97
C ILE A 203 5.42 17.63 -20.09
N GLN A 204 5.35 16.36 -20.48
CA GLN A 204 6.10 15.81 -21.62
C GLN A 204 5.80 16.56 -22.92
N LYS A 205 4.51 16.84 -23.18
CA LYS A 205 4.09 17.61 -24.35
C LYS A 205 4.59 19.05 -24.27
N LEU A 206 4.50 19.69 -23.09
CA LEU A 206 4.95 21.05 -22.87
C LEU A 206 6.45 21.24 -23.17
N TYR A 207 7.28 20.31 -22.70
CA TYR A 207 8.73 20.35 -22.91
C TYR A 207 9.18 19.61 -24.20
N ASN A 208 8.24 19.05 -24.96
CA ASN A 208 8.54 18.16 -26.11
C ASN A 208 9.58 17.09 -25.77
N ASN A 209 9.42 16.47 -24.59
CA ASN A 209 10.37 15.48 -24.06
C ASN A 209 9.61 14.31 -23.39
N PRO A 210 9.48 13.14 -24.08
CA PRO A 210 8.78 11.99 -23.56
C PRO A 210 9.49 11.28 -22.39
N ASN A 211 10.74 11.66 -22.09
CA ASN A 211 11.52 11.02 -21.04
C ASN A 211 11.30 11.67 -19.65
N ILE A 212 10.47 12.71 -19.54
CA ILE A 212 10.13 13.31 -18.25
C ILE A 212 9.07 12.44 -17.57
N GLN A 213 9.49 11.61 -16.61
CA GLN A 213 8.62 10.73 -15.85
C GLN A 213 8.61 11.03 -14.35
N TYR A 214 9.59 11.82 -13.88
CA TYR A 214 9.80 12.15 -12.48
C TYR A 214 10.24 13.61 -12.34
N PHE A 215 10.13 14.14 -11.13
CA PHE A 215 10.44 15.55 -10.83
C PHE A 215 11.91 15.93 -11.06
N ASP A 216 12.86 15.01 -10.87
CA ASP A 216 14.28 15.28 -11.18
C ASP A 216 14.50 15.52 -12.67
N GLN A 217 13.84 14.78 -13.53
CA GLN A 217 13.88 14.97 -14.97
C GLN A 217 13.15 16.25 -15.40
N LEU A 218 12.04 16.59 -14.70
CA LEU A 218 11.34 17.85 -14.90
C LEU A 218 12.24 19.04 -14.53
N VAL A 219 12.91 18.99 -13.39
CA VAL A 219 13.88 20.02 -12.97
C VAL A 219 14.97 20.20 -14.03
N ALA A 220 15.53 19.08 -14.52
CA ALA A 220 16.55 19.13 -15.56
C ALA A 220 16.04 19.73 -16.88
N ALA A 221 14.77 19.55 -17.21
CA ALA A 221 14.13 20.14 -18.38
C ALA A 221 13.84 21.65 -18.16
N GLY A 222 13.30 22.05 -17.01
CA GLY A 222 13.03 23.42 -16.63
C GLY A 222 14.28 24.29 -16.62
N LEU A 223 15.40 23.78 -16.10
CA LEU A 223 16.69 24.50 -16.15
C LEU A 223 17.19 24.78 -17.56
N LYS A 224 16.79 24.00 -18.56
CA LYS A 224 17.13 24.20 -19.97
C LYS A 224 16.16 25.12 -20.70
N GLN A 225 14.91 25.18 -20.24
CA GLN A 225 13.81 25.92 -20.87
C GLN A 225 13.04 26.74 -19.81
N PRO A 226 13.66 27.71 -19.13
CA PRO A 226 13.05 28.46 -18.03
C PRO A 226 11.84 29.30 -18.46
N GLU A 227 11.71 29.59 -19.76
CA GLU A 227 10.55 30.27 -20.34
C GLU A 227 9.25 29.46 -20.22
N LEU A 228 9.35 28.15 -19.92
CA LEU A 228 8.20 27.26 -19.70
C LEU A 228 7.80 27.13 -18.22
N ASP A 229 8.59 27.67 -17.28
CA ASP A 229 8.38 27.52 -15.84
C ASP A 229 6.93 27.86 -15.43
N GLU A 230 6.43 29.03 -15.86
CA GLU A 230 5.06 29.46 -15.48
C GLU A 230 3.96 28.51 -15.97
N LYS A 231 4.11 28.01 -17.20
CA LYS A 231 3.13 27.06 -17.76
C LYS A 231 3.20 25.72 -17.03
N CYS A 232 4.41 25.27 -16.72
CA CYS A 232 4.61 24.03 -15.96
C CYS A 232 4.00 24.14 -14.55
N ILE A 233 4.22 25.24 -13.84
CA ILE A 233 3.63 25.53 -12.54
C ILE A 233 2.11 25.54 -12.62
N GLN A 234 1.53 26.16 -13.66
CA GLN A 234 0.08 26.15 -13.89
C GLN A 234 -0.48 24.76 -14.08
N GLU A 235 0.20 23.89 -14.85
CA GLU A 235 -0.23 22.49 -15.00
C GLU A 235 -0.15 21.75 -13.67
N ILE A 236 0.95 21.83 -12.92
CA ILE A 236 1.06 21.15 -11.61
C ILE A 236 -0.02 21.64 -10.64
N ASN A 237 -0.29 22.94 -10.57
CA ASN A 237 -1.35 23.50 -9.72
C ASN A 237 -2.75 23.08 -10.17
N SER A 238 -3.01 22.95 -11.49
CA SER A 238 -4.31 22.54 -12.00
C SER A 238 -4.71 21.14 -11.56
N TYR A 239 -3.73 20.29 -11.27
CA TYR A 239 -3.92 18.95 -10.71
C TYR A 239 -3.88 18.92 -9.17
N GLY A 240 -3.47 20.01 -8.50
CA GLY A 240 -3.40 20.07 -7.04
C GLY A 240 -2.41 19.07 -6.44
N TYR A 241 -1.27 18.83 -7.09
CA TYR A 241 -0.29 17.80 -6.67
C TYR A 241 0.13 17.94 -5.21
N PHE A 242 0.55 19.12 -4.78
CA PHE A 242 1.04 19.36 -3.42
C PHE A 242 -0.09 19.31 -2.39
N ASP A 243 -1.28 19.82 -2.72
CA ASP A 243 -2.47 19.72 -1.87
C ASP A 243 -2.89 18.26 -1.67
N PHE A 244 -2.73 17.44 -2.73
CA PHE A 244 -3.02 16.02 -2.66
C PHE A 244 -2.03 15.27 -1.79
N ALA A 245 -0.74 15.46 -1.97
CA ALA A 245 0.27 14.78 -1.16
C ALA A 245 0.07 15.08 0.32
N GLY A 246 -0.26 16.32 0.68
CA GLY A 246 -0.66 16.68 2.05
C GLY A 246 -1.91 15.95 2.53
N ARG A 247 -2.94 15.79 1.68
CA ARG A 247 -4.16 15.02 2.03
C ARG A 247 -3.90 13.53 2.21
N VAL A 248 -3.07 12.90 1.36
CA VAL A 248 -2.69 11.48 1.52
C VAL A 248 -1.97 11.26 2.84
N ILE A 249 -1.05 12.15 3.18
CA ILE A 249 -0.34 12.11 4.45
C ILE A 249 -1.30 12.29 5.64
N ALA A 250 -2.37 13.11 5.49
CA ALA A 250 -3.38 13.39 6.52
C ALA A 250 -4.56 12.40 6.55
N SER A 251 -4.54 11.33 5.76
CA SER A 251 -5.75 10.66 5.27
C SER A 251 -6.39 9.60 6.16
N PHE A 252 -6.01 9.44 7.42
CA PHE A 252 -6.72 8.53 8.33
C PHE A 252 -7.61 9.31 9.31
N PRO A 253 -8.94 9.47 9.07
CA PRO A 253 -9.82 10.25 9.96
C PRO A 253 -9.91 9.69 11.38
N TRP A 254 -9.73 8.36 11.56
CA TRP A 254 -9.68 7.72 12.88
C TRP A 254 -8.39 8.03 13.66
N ILE A 255 -7.35 8.60 13.04
CA ILE A 255 -6.17 9.14 13.74
C ILE A 255 -6.41 10.56 14.25
N LYS A 256 -7.59 11.16 14.03
CA LYS A 256 -7.85 12.55 14.44
C LYS A 256 -7.86 12.73 15.93
N THR A 257 -8.47 11.79 16.64
CA THR A 257 -8.52 11.80 18.11
C THR A 257 -8.22 10.42 18.69
N ILE A 258 -7.83 10.39 19.97
CA ILE A 258 -7.59 9.14 20.71
C ILE A 258 -8.87 8.28 20.74
N GLU A 259 -10.02 8.92 20.92
CA GLU A 259 -11.32 8.25 20.99
C GLU A 259 -11.63 7.54 19.68
N THR A 260 -11.59 8.25 18.55
CA THR A 260 -11.88 7.68 17.22
C THR A 260 -10.89 6.59 16.85
N PHE A 261 -9.62 6.73 17.23
CA PHE A 261 -8.61 5.70 17.03
C PHE A 261 -8.90 4.45 17.86
N SER A 262 -9.28 4.61 19.13
CA SER A 262 -9.59 3.48 20.02
C SER A 262 -10.88 2.76 19.64
N GLU A 263 -11.87 3.49 19.14
CA GLU A 263 -13.09 2.90 18.58
C GLU A 263 -12.82 2.08 17.33
N HIS A 264 -11.94 2.59 16.45
CA HIS A 264 -11.58 1.89 15.21
C HIS A 264 -10.70 0.66 15.45
N TYR A 265 -9.77 0.75 16.41
CA TYR A 265 -8.89 -0.36 16.82
C TYR A 265 -9.12 -0.70 18.31
N PRO A 266 -10.13 -1.49 18.64
CA PRO A 266 -10.48 -1.77 20.04
C PRO A 266 -9.42 -2.60 20.77
N LYS A 267 -8.67 -3.46 20.06
CA LYS A 267 -7.63 -4.28 20.66
C LYS A 267 -6.28 -3.54 20.67
N THR A 268 -5.57 -3.61 21.77
CA THR A 268 -4.23 -3.01 21.92
C THR A 268 -3.23 -3.58 20.92
N GLU A 269 -3.29 -4.89 20.64
CA GLU A 269 -2.44 -5.53 19.61
C GLU A 269 -2.62 -4.86 18.25
N ASP A 270 -3.85 -4.64 17.80
CA ASP A 270 -4.15 -4.04 16.49
C ASP A 270 -3.70 -2.57 16.45
N ARG A 271 -3.90 -1.83 17.54
CA ARG A 271 -3.36 -0.46 17.68
C ARG A 271 -1.84 -0.43 17.53
N LEU A 272 -1.13 -1.30 18.25
CA LEU A 272 0.34 -1.36 18.18
C LEU A 272 0.83 -1.73 16.78
N TRP A 273 0.22 -2.73 16.13
CA TRP A 273 0.60 -3.09 14.77
C TRP A 273 0.34 -1.97 13.77
N PHE A 274 -0.81 -1.30 13.87
CA PHE A 274 -1.11 -0.16 13.02
C PHE A 274 -0.09 0.97 13.22
N LEU A 275 0.17 1.36 14.47
CA LEU A 275 1.09 2.45 14.79
C LEU A 275 2.53 2.15 14.35
N LEU A 276 3.03 0.93 14.60
CA LEU A 276 4.35 0.48 14.14
C LEU A 276 4.46 0.54 12.61
N ASN A 277 3.41 0.13 11.90
CA ASN A 277 3.38 0.23 10.46
C ASN A 277 3.46 1.69 9.99
N GLN A 278 2.61 2.55 10.56
CA GLN A 278 2.57 3.96 10.17
C GLN A 278 3.89 4.67 10.51
N GLU A 279 4.43 4.51 11.71
CA GLU A 279 5.72 5.07 12.12
C GLU A 279 6.82 4.65 11.13
N ASN A 280 6.95 3.35 10.87
CA ASN A 280 7.95 2.81 9.96
C ASN A 280 7.79 3.35 8.53
N HIS A 281 6.53 3.50 8.05
CA HIS A 281 6.25 4.05 6.73
C HIS A 281 6.63 5.53 6.62
N TYR A 282 6.29 6.33 7.66
CA TYR A 282 6.69 7.73 7.70
C TYR A 282 8.20 7.91 7.83
N GLU A 283 8.84 7.22 8.77
CA GLU A 283 10.27 7.37 9.03
C GLU A 283 11.16 6.85 7.90
N LYS A 284 10.80 5.71 7.29
CA LYS A 284 11.66 5.07 6.28
C LYS A 284 11.31 5.45 4.85
N THR A 285 10.09 5.87 4.59
CA THR A 285 9.64 6.15 3.22
C THR A 285 9.35 7.62 2.99
N TYR A 286 8.39 8.20 3.70
CA TYR A 286 7.94 9.56 3.40
C TYR A 286 8.96 10.63 3.81
N LEU A 287 9.39 10.63 5.07
CA LEU A 287 10.29 11.69 5.58
C LEU A 287 11.61 11.75 4.82
N PRO A 288 12.33 10.64 4.57
CA PRO A 288 13.59 10.70 3.83
C PRO A 288 13.43 11.26 2.41
N ILE A 289 12.38 10.81 1.68
CA ILE A 289 12.12 11.26 0.31
C ILE A 289 11.78 12.75 0.28
N PHE A 290 10.85 13.19 1.12
CA PHE A 290 10.41 14.58 1.12
C PHE A 290 11.49 15.52 1.67
N GLN A 291 12.23 15.10 2.69
CA GLN A 291 13.37 15.83 3.22
C GLN A 291 14.47 16.02 2.17
N GLN A 292 14.82 14.94 1.46
CA GLN A 292 15.83 14.97 0.41
C GLN A 292 15.38 15.89 -0.73
N ASN A 293 14.13 15.79 -1.18
CA ASN A 293 13.60 16.64 -2.24
C ASN A 293 13.56 18.12 -1.82
N ALA A 294 13.01 18.40 -0.63
CA ALA A 294 12.96 19.77 -0.10
C ALA A 294 14.36 20.39 0.04
N PHE A 295 15.32 19.62 0.57
CA PHE A 295 16.70 20.08 0.74
C PHE A 295 17.40 20.31 -0.62
N THR A 296 17.34 19.33 -1.52
CA THR A 296 18.00 19.40 -2.82
C THR A 296 17.44 20.54 -3.66
N LEU A 297 16.11 20.65 -3.74
CA LEU A 297 15.45 21.71 -4.48
C LEU A 297 15.67 23.08 -3.83
N GLY A 298 15.74 23.15 -2.49
CA GLY A 298 16.10 24.35 -1.75
C GLY A 298 17.51 24.86 -2.08
N LEU A 299 18.49 23.96 -2.15
CA LEU A 299 19.85 24.32 -2.59
C LEU A 299 19.86 24.76 -4.07
N MET A 300 19.16 24.05 -4.94
CA MET A 300 19.09 24.40 -6.37
C MET A 300 18.40 25.74 -6.59
N SER A 301 17.32 26.04 -5.86
CA SER A 301 16.62 27.33 -5.95
C SER A 301 17.51 28.49 -5.46
N ALA A 302 18.33 28.28 -4.43
CA ALA A 302 19.28 29.25 -3.95
C ALA A 302 20.42 29.53 -4.98
N LEU A 303 20.85 28.50 -5.73
CA LEU A 303 21.84 28.62 -6.80
C LEU A 303 21.26 29.19 -8.11
N ARG A 304 19.95 29.06 -8.29
CA ARG A 304 19.23 29.54 -9.49
C ARG A 304 17.99 30.34 -9.06
N PRO A 305 18.22 31.56 -8.50
CA PRO A 305 17.14 32.40 -7.98
C PRO A 305 16.21 32.95 -9.09
N ASP A 306 16.60 32.79 -10.35
CA ASP A 306 15.83 33.12 -11.54
C ASP A 306 14.80 32.05 -11.94
N SER A 307 14.93 30.80 -11.47
CA SER A 307 13.99 29.70 -11.79
C SER A 307 12.76 29.69 -10.88
N LYS A 308 11.61 30.10 -11.43
CA LYS A 308 10.31 30.05 -10.73
C LYS A 308 9.88 28.62 -10.41
N LEU A 309 10.17 27.68 -11.32
CA LEU A 309 9.82 26.26 -11.13
C LEU A 309 10.56 25.66 -9.94
N LEU A 310 11.87 25.94 -9.80
CA LEU A 310 12.65 25.45 -8.65
C LEU A 310 12.11 25.97 -7.31
N HIS A 311 11.79 27.25 -7.22
CA HIS A 311 11.19 27.83 -6.01
C HIS A 311 9.85 27.16 -5.69
N PHE A 312 8.98 27.06 -6.68
CA PHE A 312 7.67 26.43 -6.53
C PHE A 312 7.77 24.98 -6.06
N LEU A 313 8.62 24.16 -6.68
CA LEU A 313 8.81 22.77 -6.28
C LEU A 313 9.43 22.66 -4.88
N SER A 314 10.42 23.51 -4.57
CA SER A 314 11.06 23.56 -3.24
C SER A 314 10.04 23.84 -2.13
N ASP A 315 9.19 24.85 -2.32
CA ASP A 315 8.17 25.23 -1.33
C ASP A 315 7.10 24.14 -1.20
N GLY A 316 6.67 23.55 -2.31
CA GLY A 316 5.72 22.45 -2.30
C GLY A 316 6.25 21.20 -1.56
N PHE A 317 7.46 20.75 -1.85
CA PHE A 317 8.05 19.61 -1.14
C PHE A 317 8.35 19.89 0.33
N ARG A 318 8.67 21.15 0.68
CA ARG A 318 8.81 21.58 2.08
C ARG A 318 7.48 21.46 2.83
N SER A 319 6.38 21.93 2.23
CA SER A 319 5.05 21.81 2.82
C SER A 319 4.68 20.35 3.07
N ILE A 320 4.89 19.45 2.09
CA ILE A 320 4.64 18.01 2.26
C ILE A 320 5.49 17.42 3.39
N PHE A 321 6.75 17.81 3.48
CA PHE A 321 7.64 17.35 4.55
C PHE A 321 7.15 17.77 5.94
N GLU A 322 6.70 19.03 6.09
CA GLU A 322 6.11 19.53 7.33
C GLU A 322 4.82 18.78 7.68
N ASP A 323 3.97 18.49 6.71
CA ASP A 323 2.75 17.69 6.91
C ASP A 323 3.09 16.27 7.37
N ALA A 324 4.10 15.63 6.75
CA ALA A 324 4.56 14.31 7.16
C ALA A 324 5.09 14.29 8.60
N GLN A 325 5.88 15.30 8.99
CA GLN A 325 6.35 15.45 10.37
C GLN A 325 5.20 15.61 11.36
N ASN A 326 4.19 16.40 11.02
CA ASN A 326 3.01 16.60 11.86
C ASN A 326 2.22 15.30 12.06
N GLN A 327 2.11 14.46 11.01
CA GLN A 327 1.45 13.16 11.14
C GLN A 327 2.28 12.19 12.00
N LEU A 328 3.60 12.14 11.83
CA LEU A 328 4.46 11.31 12.69
C LEU A 328 4.32 11.71 14.17
N ASN A 329 4.26 13.00 14.48
CA ASN A 329 4.04 13.46 15.85
C ASN A 329 2.69 12.97 16.41
N LYS A 330 1.62 12.93 15.60
CA LYS A 330 0.33 12.36 16.04
C LYS A 330 0.44 10.85 16.28
N ILE A 331 1.14 10.13 15.42
CA ILE A 331 1.40 8.69 15.59
C ILE A 331 2.10 8.45 16.94
N HIS A 332 3.13 9.23 17.25
CA HIS A 332 3.82 9.12 18.54
C HIS A 332 2.89 9.40 19.75
N GLN A 333 2.01 10.39 19.68
CA GLN A 333 1.00 10.64 20.72
C GLN A 333 0.05 9.46 20.91
N LEU A 334 -0.37 8.82 19.82
CA LEU A 334 -1.21 7.62 19.88
C LEU A 334 -0.45 6.40 20.43
N PHE A 335 0.87 6.30 20.17
CA PHE A 335 1.74 5.31 20.81
C PHE A 335 1.77 5.52 22.32
N GLU A 336 2.08 6.73 22.78
CA GLU A 336 2.11 7.04 24.23
C GLU A 336 0.79 6.62 24.91
N PHE A 337 -0.35 7.00 24.31
CA PHE A 337 -1.65 6.57 24.80
C PHE A 337 -1.83 5.04 24.80
N THR A 338 -1.45 4.37 23.71
CA THR A 338 -1.62 2.91 23.59
C THR A 338 -0.74 2.16 24.61
N LEU A 339 0.44 2.69 24.94
CA LEU A 339 1.35 2.11 25.93
C LEU A 339 0.85 2.26 27.37
N GLU A 340 -0.17 3.07 27.65
CA GLU A 340 -0.85 3.12 28.97
C GLU A 340 -1.58 1.81 29.29
N ASP A 341 -2.03 1.05 28.27
CA ASP A 341 -2.51 -0.32 28.45
C ASP A 341 -1.34 -1.29 28.62
N THR A 342 -0.74 -1.26 29.80
CA THR A 342 0.48 -2.04 30.11
C THR A 342 0.27 -3.53 30.02
N GLU A 343 -0.93 -4.06 30.31
CA GLU A 343 -1.24 -5.49 30.21
C GLU A 343 -1.37 -5.93 28.76
N GLY A 344 -2.08 -5.19 27.93
CA GLY A 344 -2.20 -5.45 26.49
C GLY A 344 -0.84 -5.37 25.80
N CYS A 345 0.00 -4.40 26.14
CA CYS A 345 1.36 -4.28 25.64
C CYS A 345 2.22 -5.46 26.08
N ARG A 346 2.14 -5.88 27.34
CA ARG A 346 2.89 -7.04 27.85
C ARG A 346 2.53 -8.32 27.08
N LEU A 347 1.26 -8.56 26.85
CA LEU A 347 0.78 -9.70 26.08
C LEU A 347 1.26 -9.66 24.62
N PHE A 348 1.21 -8.49 24.00
CA PHE A 348 1.74 -8.29 22.65
C PHE A 348 3.23 -8.61 22.56
N TYR A 349 4.07 -8.06 23.45
CA TYR A 349 5.51 -8.32 23.43
C TYR A 349 5.87 -9.76 23.77
N GLN A 350 5.13 -10.42 24.66
CA GLN A 350 5.33 -11.86 24.92
C GLN A 350 5.07 -12.68 23.67
N LYS A 351 3.94 -12.45 22.98
CA LYS A 351 3.61 -13.14 21.74
C LYS A 351 4.68 -12.89 20.65
N LEU A 352 5.08 -11.64 20.46
CA LEU A 352 6.12 -11.26 19.50
C LEU A 352 7.45 -11.99 19.80
N HIS A 353 7.83 -12.06 21.05
CA HIS A 353 9.06 -12.77 21.48
C HIS A 353 8.98 -14.27 21.23
N GLU A 354 7.86 -14.92 21.59
CA GLU A 354 7.64 -16.34 21.35
C GLU A 354 7.69 -16.68 19.85
N GLU A 355 7.04 -15.89 19.00
CA GLU A 355 7.06 -16.07 17.56
C GLU A 355 8.46 -15.88 16.96
N THR A 356 9.20 -14.88 17.44
CA THR A 356 10.60 -14.66 17.03
C THR A 356 11.49 -15.84 17.36
N LEU A 357 11.35 -16.41 18.56
CA LEU A 357 12.12 -17.59 18.99
C LEU A 357 11.80 -18.83 18.14
N LYS A 358 10.51 -19.05 17.81
CA LYS A 358 10.11 -20.14 16.92
C LYS A 358 10.79 -20.05 15.56
N MET A 359 10.84 -18.84 14.98
CA MET A 359 11.47 -18.61 13.66
C MET A 359 12.99 -18.74 13.64
N GLN A 360 13.67 -18.52 14.76
CA GLN A 360 15.12 -18.72 14.86
C GLN A 360 15.52 -20.21 14.98
N ASN A 361 14.57 -21.07 15.34
CA ASN A 361 14.81 -22.51 15.54
C ASN A 361 14.42 -23.36 14.32
N HIS A 362 13.98 -22.74 13.23
CA HIS A 362 13.70 -23.35 11.92
C HIS A 362 14.64 -22.78 10.86
#